data_9704d54f6ddcd8d727caef574efeb83c
#
_entry.id   9704d54f6ddcd8d727caef574efeb83c
#
_cell.length_a   1.000
_cell.length_b   1.000
_cell.length_c   1.000
_cell.angle_alpha   90.00
_cell.angle_beta   90.00
_cell.angle_gamma   90.00
#
_symmetry.space_group_name_H-M   'P 1'
#
loop_
_entity.id
_entity.type
_entity.pdbx_description
1 polymer ?
#
loop_
_entity_poly.entity_id
_entity_poly.type
_entity_poly.pdbx_seq_one_letter_code
_entity_poly.pdbx_strand_id
1 'polypeptide(L)'
;MRKLLLAAPLLAVLAPGCQSETPVGPGVVKVTETTTTTTTTTTTTSTIPASTVASFTFSPVTPQVLQVVNFDASGSTPGTGRTIVRYDWDFGDGESKSGIKTTHDYTPSGIYLVTLTVTDDAGKKASSSQPITVRPVAP
;
A
#
# COMPACT_ATOMS: atom_id res chain seq x y z
N MET A 1 46.26 36.86 -6.84
CA MET A 1 45.85 38.17 -7.38
C MET A 1 44.33 38.18 -7.54
N ARG A 2 43.71 39.16 -6.89
CA ARG A 2 42.41 39.76 -7.19
C ARG A 2 41.18 38.80 -7.23
N LYS A 3 40.33 38.82 -6.17
CA LYS A 3 39.23 39.77 -5.84
C LYS A 3 38.18 39.87 -6.94
N LEU A 4 36.95 39.56 -6.61
CA LEU A 4 35.79 40.47 -6.31
C LEU A 4 34.54 39.56 -6.28
N LEU A 5 33.76 39.42 -5.24
CA LEU A 5 32.81 40.32 -4.56
C LEU A 5 31.61 40.75 -5.43
N LEU A 6 30.46 40.62 -4.79
CA LEU A 6 29.15 41.30 -4.96
C LEU A 6 28.13 40.47 -5.74
N ALA A 7 26.86 40.45 -5.39
CA ALA A 7 26.05 40.97 -4.30
C ALA A 7 24.65 40.38 -4.50
N ALA A 8 23.93 40.10 -3.44
CA ALA A 8 22.51 39.88 -3.48
C ALA A 8 21.77 41.20 -3.68
N PRO A 9 20.55 41.21 -4.17
CA PRO A 9 19.55 42.06 -3.58
C PRO A 9 18.34 41.25 -3.06
N LEU A 10 18.09 41.52 -1.83
CA LEU A 10 16.86 41.43 -1.09
C LEU A 10 15.77 42.21 -1.81
N LEU A 11 14.68 41.60 -2.17
CA LEU A 11 13.50 42.35 -2.55
C LEU A 11 12.31 41.88 -1.71
N ALA A 12 11.96 42.77 -0.79
CA ALA A 12 10.76 42.72 0.00
C ALA A 12 9.53 42.89 -0.89
N VAL A 13 8.56 42.01 -0.77
CA VAL A 13 7.25 42.18 -1.37
C VAL A 13 6.30 42.66 -0.32
N LEU A 14 5.88 43.88 -0.54
CA LEU A 14 4.83 44.59 0.17
C LEU A 14 3.51 43.82 0.11
N ALA A 15 2.85 43.75 1.25
CA ALA A 15 1.44 43.39 1.33
C ALA A 15 0.57 44.57 0.78
N PRO A 16 -0.42 44.28 -0.04
CA PRO A 16 -1.43 45.28 -0.36
C PRO A 16 -2.56 45.29 0.66
N GLY A 17 -2.81 46.41 1.10
CA GLY A 17 -3.79 47.08 1.83
C GLY A 17 -5.19 46.49 1.95
N CYS A 18 -5.66 46.66 3.16
CA CYS A 18 -7.03 46.85 3.56
C CYS A 18 -7.73 47.84 2.64
N GLN A 19 -8.68 47.41 1.87
CA GLN A 19 -9.66 48.32 1.28
C GLN A 19 -10.87 48.36 2.21
N SER A 20 -11.05 49.50 2.86
CA SER A 20 -12.26 49.86 3.57
C SER A 20 -13.36 50.11 2.55
N GLU A 21 -14.34 49.28 2.46
CA GLU A 21 -15.58 49.57 1.73
C GLU A 21 -16.54 50.31 2.65
N THR A 22 -16.90 51.48 2.22
CA THR A 22 -17.93 52.34 2.80
C THR A 22 -19.32 51.70 2.65
N PRO A 23 -20.19 51.77 3.67
CA PRO A 23 -21.55 51.25 3.54
C PRO A 23 -22.43 52.23 2.78
N VAL A 24 -22.89 51.89 1.63
CA VAL A 24 -23.97 52.59 0.95
C VAL A 24 -25.26 51.79 1.07
N GLY A 25 -26.18 52.28 1.82
CA GLY A 25 -27.63 52.23 1.86
C GLY A 25 -28.43 50.96 1.46
N PRO A 26 -29.71 50.88 1.89
CA PRO A 26 -30.44 49.66 2.01
C PRO A 26 -30.95 49.12 0.66
N GLY A 27 -30.23 48.23 0.10
CA GLY A 27 -30.70 47.35 -0.96
C GLY A 27 -30.53 45.91 -0.47
N VAL A 28 -31.64 45.21 -0.33
CA VAL A 28 -31.66 43.82 0.03
C VAL A 28 -30.97 43.04 -1.09
N VAL A 29 -29.67 42.88 -0.98
CA VAL A 29 -28.96 41.87 -1.76
C VAL A 29 -29.06 40.58 -0.98
N LYS A 30 -29.92 39.69 -1.47
CA LYS A 30 -29.99 38.33 -1.02
C LYS A 30 -28.64 37.68 -1.37
N VAL A 31 -27.73 37.73 -0.40
CA VAL A 31 -26.50 36.91 -0.49
C VAL A 31 -26.98 35.49 -0.41
N THR A 32 -27.07 34.85 -1.57
CA THR A 32 -27.12 33.42 -1.62
C THR A 32 -25.75 32.94 -1.18
N GLU A 33 -25.61 32.66 0.10
CA GLU A 33 -24.52 31.85 0.56
C GLU A 33 -24.65 30.51 -0.15
N THR A 34 -23.86 30.35 -1.20
CA THR A 34 -23.60 29.03 -1.73
C THR A 34 -22.82 28.32 -0.65
N THR A 35 -23.54 27.75 0.30
CA THR A 35 -23.00 26.70 1.15
C THR A 35 -22.56 25.61 0.19
N THR A 36 -21.30 25.63 -0.18
CA THR A 36 -20.67 24.48 -0.81
C THR A 36 -20.71 23.39 0.26
N THR A 37 -21.82 22.68 0.31
CA THR A 37 -21.90 21.42 1.00
C THR A 37 -20.89 20.53 0.28
N THR A 38 -19.70 20.45 0.81
CA THR A 38 -18.74 19.41 0.46
C THR A 38 -19.40 18.12 0.87
N THR A 39 -20.21 17.58 -0.01
CA THR A 39 -20.65 16.19 0.07
C THR A 39 -19.36 15.39 -0.02
N THR A 40 -18.84 15.00 1.13
CA THR A 40 -17.82 13.96 1.21
C THR A 40 -18.50 12.69 0.71
N THR A 41 -18.56 12.56 -0.60
CA THR A 41 -18.81 11.28 -1.23
C THR A 41 -17.60 10.44 -0.82
N THR A 42 -17.77 9.60 0.20
CA THR A 42 -16.86 8.51 0.49
C THR A 42 -16.98 7.54 -0.68
N THR A 43 -16.40 7.94 -1.80
CA THR A 43 -16.06 7.01 -2.85
C THR A 43 -15.04 6.10 -2.20
N THR A 44 -15.45 4.88 -1.86
CA THR A 44 -14.52 3.78 -1.63
C THR A 44 -13.86 3.56 -2.97
N THR A 45 -12.92 4.45 -3.28
CA THR A 45 -12.02 4.25 -4.39
C THR A 45 -11.22 3.03 -3.97
N SER A 46 -11.57 1.87 -4.52
CA SER A 46 -10.67 0.72 -4.55
C SER A 46 -9.42 1.22 -5.26
N THR A 47 -8.50 1.78 -4.48
CA THR A 47 -7.29 2.38 -5.01
C THR A 47 -6.45 1.21 -5.49
N ILE A 48 -6.50 0.94 -6.80
CA ILE A 48 -5.54 0.04 -7.41
C ILE A 48 -4.17 0.61 -7.06
N PRO A 49 -3.32 -0.12 -6.35
CA PRO A 49 -2.05 0.42 -5.89
C PRO A 49 -1.20 0.82 -7.09
N ALA A 50 -0.46 1.93 -6.97
CA ALA A 50 0.46 2.39 -8.01
C ALA A 50 1.57 1.36 -8.31
N SER A 51 1.82 0.44 -7.38
CA SER A 51 2.79 -0.66 -7.50
C SER A 51 2.15 -1.99 -7.15
N THR A 52 2.70 -3.08 -7.68
CA THR A 52 2.33 -4.45 -7.36
C THR A 52 2.55 -4.73 -5.86
N VAL A 53 1.58 -5.36 -5.21
CA VAL A 53 1.62 -5.73 -3.80
C VAL A 53 1.39 -7.23 -3.65
N ALA A 54 2.29 -7.90 -2.93
CA ALA A 54 2.12 -9.29 -2.54
C ALA A 54 1.29 -9.37 -1.24
N SER A 55 0.29 -10.23 -1.22
CA SER A 55 -0.52 -10.52 -0.04
C SER A 55 -0.98 -11.96 -0.08
N PHE A 56 -0.97 -12.64 1.06
CA PHE A 56 -1.44 -14.01 1.15
C PHE A 56 -2.06 -14.32 2.51
N THR A 57 -2.81 -15.40 2.54
CA THR A 57 -3.37 -16.03 3.74
C THR A 57 -3.04 -17.51 3.75
N PHE A 58 -3.10 -18.13 4.92
CA PHE A 58 -2.93 -19.57 5.06
C PHE A 58 -3.84 -20.15 6.13
N SER A 59 -4.17 -21.42 5.97
CA SER A 59 -5.02 -22.15 6.91
C SER A 59 -4.63 -23.65 6.95
N PRO A 60 -4.55 -24.24 8.17
CA PRO A 60 -4.75 -23.64 9.49
C PRO A 60 -3.61 -22.70 9.90
N VAL A 61 -3.89 -21.74 10.80
CA VAL A 61 -2.89 -20.74 11.26
C VAL A 61 -1.85 -21.30 12.23
N THR A 62 -2.16 -22.42 12.88
CA THR A 62 -1.25 -23.15 13.77
C THR A 62 -1.34 -24.65 13.45
N PRO A 63 -0.73 -25.11 12.35
CA PRO A 63 -0.77 -26.49 11.97
C PRO A 63 0.07 -27.37 12.90
N GLN A 64 -0.20 -28.67 12.89
CA GLN A 64 0.67 -29.68 13.47
C GLN A 64 1.68 -30.17 12.42
N VAL A 65 2.72 -30.85 12.89
CA VAL A 65 3.67 -31.56 12.02
C VAL A 65 2.90 -32.49 11.06
N LEU A 66 3.28 -32.50 9.77
CA LEU A 66 2.66 -33.26 8.68
C LEU A 66 1.21 -32.87 8.37
N GLN A 67 0.68 -31.84 9.00
CA GLN A 67 -0.63 -31.31 8.62
C GLN A 67 -0.52 -30.41 7.39
N VAL A 68 -1.34 -30.69 6.40
CA VAL A 68 -1.40 -29.88 5.17
C VAL A 68 -1.92 -28.47 5.49
N VAL A 69 -1.14 -27.49 5.08
CA VAL A 69 -1.50 -26.06 5.12
C VAL A 69 -1.85 -25.60 3.72
N ASN A 70 -2.97 -24.92 3.58
CA ASN A 70 -3.38 -24.30 2.33
C ASN A 70 -2.94 -22.83 2.32
N PHE A 71 -2.26 -22.42 1.27
CA PHE A 71 -1.81 -21.05 1.03
C PHE A 71 -2.59 -20.45 -0.12
N ASP A 72 -3.01 -19.19 0.01
CA ASP A 72 -3.80 -18.47 -0.98
C ASP A 72 -3.26 -17.05 -1.16
N ALA A 73 -2.72 -16.77 -2.35
CA ALA A 73 -2.17 -15.49 -2.76
C ALA A 73 -3.15 -14.62 -3.56
N SER A 74 -4.43 -15.01 -3.66
CA SER A 74 -5.44 -14.26 -4.44
C SER A 74 -5.69 -12.83 -3.93
N GLY A 75 -5.24 -12.51 -2.71
CA GLY A 75 -5.25 -11.16 -2.15
C GLY A 75 -4.14 -10.24 -2.70
N SER A 76 -3.22 -10.77 -3.50
CA SER A 76 -2.18 -9.94 -4.14
C SER A 76 -2.80 -9.05 -5.22
N THR A 77 -2.32 -7.81 -5.31
CA THR A 77 -2.86 -6.82 -6.26
C THR A 77 -1.77 -6.33 -7.21
N PRO A 78 -2.04 -6.32 -8.52
CA PRO A 78 -1.10 -5.73 -9.48
C PRO A 78 -1.09 -4.20 -9.37
N GLY A 79 -0.02 -3.57 -9.80
CA GLY A 79 0.04 -2.13 -10.02
C GLY A 79 -0.93 -1.67 -11.11
N THR A 80 -1.16 -0.35 -11.18
CA THR A 80 -2.07 0.25 -12.17
C THR A 80 -1.70 -0.15 -13.60
N GLY A 81 -2.66 -0.72 -14.33
CA GLY A 81 -2.47 -1.17 -15.72
C GLY A 81 -1.55 -2.38 -15.87
N ARG A 82 -1.37 -3.17 -14.81
CA ARG A 82 -0.52 -4.37 -14.78
C ARG A 82 -1.32 -5.62 -14.44
N THR A 83 -0.69 -6.77 -14.68
CA THR A 83 -1.20 -8.08 -14.28
C THR A 83 -0.09 -8.86 -13.57
N ILE A 84 -0.44 -9.63 -12.54
CA ILE A 84 0.51 -10.56 -11.92
C ILE A 84 0.57 -11.79 -12.80
N VAL A 85 1.77 -12.13 -13.26
CA VAL A 85 2.02 -13.27 -14.15
C VAL A 85 2.67 -14.46 -13.45
N ARG A 86 3.20 -14.23 -12.23
CA ARG A 86 3.88 -15.30 -11.48
C ARG A 86 3.74 -15.11 -9.98
N TYR A 87 3.60 -16.25 -9.29
CA TYR A 87 3.55 -16.38 -7.83
C TYR A 87 4.55 -17.45 -7.42
N ASP A 88 5.56 -17.08 -6.65
CA ASP A 88 6.59 -17.98 -6.15
C ASP A 88 6.55 -17.99 -4.61
N TRP A 89 6.57 -19.18 -4.05
CA TRP A 89 6.53 -19.44 -2.62
C TRP A 89 7.86 -20.01 -2.15
N ASP A 90 8.35 -19.51 -1.05
CA ASP A 90 9.42 -20.06 -0.23
C ASP A 90 8.81 -20.32 1.16
N PHE A 91 8.84 -21.57 1.61
CA PHE A 91 8.20 -21.99 2.85
C PHE A 91 9.11 -21.86 4.08
N GLY A 92 10.38 -21.47 3.89
CA GLY A 92 11.34 -21.25 4.97
C GLY A 92 11.96 -22.52 5.53
N ASP A 93 11.69 -23.68 4.93
CA ASP A 93 12.28 -24.99 5.25
C ASP A 93 13.19 -25.51 4.13
N GLY A 94 13.41 -24.70 3.09
CA GLY A 94 14.18 -25.01 1.90
C GLY A 94 13.34 -25.50 0.73
N GLU A 95 12.04 -25.70 0.92
CA GLU A 95 11.12 -26.02 -0.17
C GLU A 95 10.48 -24.77 -0.78
N SER A 96 10.19 -24.86 -2.08
CA SER A 96 9.53 -23.78 -2.82
C SER A 96 8.51 -24.36 -3.81
N LYS A 97 7.45 -23.58 -4.07
CA LYS A 97 6.41 -23.93 -5.05
C LYS A 97 5.97 -22.67 -5.80
N SER A 98 5.16 -22.84 -6.83
CA SER A 98 4.55 -21.72 -7.56
C SER A 98 3.06 -21.92 -7.74
N GLY A 99 2.33 -20.82 -7.95
CA GLY A 99 0.88 -20.80 -8.16
C GLY A 99 0.15 -19.85 -7.24
N ILE A 100 -1.05 -19.42 -7.63
CA ILE A 100 -1.91 -18.54 -6.84
C ILE A 100 -2.33 -19.21 -5.54
N LYS A 101 -2.60 -20.50 -5.60
CA LYS A 101 -2.92 -21.36 -4.45
C LYS A 101 -1.99 -22.54 -4.45
N THR A 102 -1.54 -22.94 -3.26
CA THR A 102 -0.66 -24.09 -3.07
C THR A 102 -0.87 -24.70 -1.70
N THR A 103 -0.33 -25.87 -1.49
CA THR A 103 -0.33 -26.59 -0.21
C THR A 103 1.08 -26.96 0.18
N HIS A 104 1.34 -27.00 1.48
CA HIS A 104 2.61 -27.45 2.03
C HIS A 104 2.40 -28.05 3.42
N ASP A 105 3.24 -28.96 3.83
CA ASP A 105 3.31 -29.55 5.17
C ASP A 105 4.74 -29.44 5.70
N TYR A 106 4.88 -29.33 7.00
CA TYR A 106 6.16 -29.04 7.65
C TYR A 106 6.63 -30.20 8.51
N THR A 107 7.94 -30.43 8.48
CA THR A 107 8.66 -31.35 9.37
C THR A 107 10.06 -30.81 9.60
N PRO A 108 10.51 -30.65 10.87
CA PRO A 108 9.83 -30.86 12.17
C PRO A 108 8.92 -29.72 12.61
N SER A 109 8.47 -29.74 13.88
CA SER A 109 7.79 -28.59 14.52
C SER A 109 8.76 -27.42 14.68
N GLY A 110 8.25 -26.21 14.53
CA GLY A 110 9.09 -25.00 14.58
C GLY A 110 8.36 -23.76 14.10
N ILE A 111 9.11 -22.68 13.96
CA ILE A 111 8.63 -21.44 13.34
C ILE A 111 9.33 -21.29 12.00
N TYR A 112 8.56 -21.18 10.94
CA TYR A 112 9.04 -21.01 9.59
C TYR A 112 8.60 -19.65 9.06
N LEU A 113 9.44 -19.00 8.26
CA LEU A 113 9.11 -17.73 7.60
C LEU A 113 8.68 -18.03 6.16
N VAL A 114 7.38 -17.98 5.91
CA VAL A 114 6.83 -18.15 4.56
C VAL A 114 6.93 -16.85 3.81
N THR A 115 7.50 -16.89 2.61
CA THR A 115 7.64 -15.72 1.73
C THR A 115 6.95 -15.98 0.40
N LEU A 116 5.99 -15.12 0.05
CA LEU A 116 5.42 -15.04 -1.29
C LEU A 116 6.12 -13.94 -2.08
N THR A 117 6.57 -14.26 -3.27
CA THR A 117 7.05 -13.28 -4.26
C THR A 117 6.14 -13.32 -5.49
N VAL A 118 5.52 -12.17 -5.81
CA VAL A 118 4.74 -12.02 -7.04
C VAL A 118 5.54 -11.23 -8.06
N THR A 119 5.37 -11.56 -9.34
CA THR A 119 6.01 -10.87 -10.47
C THR A 119 4.93 -10.38 -11.42
N ASP A 120 4.98 -9.11 -11.82
CA ASP A 120 4.06 -8.57 -12.80
C ASP A 120 4.56 -8.73 -14.25
N ASP A 121 3.72 -8.35 -15.20
CA ASP A 121 3.97 -8.44 -16.65
C ASP A 121 5.11 -7.52 -17.14
N ALA A 122 5.60 -6.60 -16.30
CA ALA A 122 6.80 -5.81 -16.55
C ALA A 122 8.06 -6.40 -15.88
N GLY A 123 7.96 -7.57 -15.24
CA GLY A 123 9.06 -8.21 -14.51
C GLY A 123 9.33 -7.60 -13.14
N LYS A 124 8.50 -6.66 -12.67
CA LYS A 124 8.64 -6.08 -11.34
C LYS A 124 8.16 -7.06 -10.29
N LYS A 125 8.91 -7.17 -9.20
CA LYS A 125 8.62 -8.09 -8.10
C LYS A 125 8.15 -7.35 -6.85
N ALA A 126 7.25 -7.99 -6.11
CA ALA A 126 6.86 -7.62 -4.77
C ALA A 126 6.83 -8.88 -3.89
N SER A 127 7.19 -8.74 -2.61
CA SER A 127 7.23 -9.87 -1.69
C SER A 127 6.50 -9.54 -0.39
N SER A 128 5.93 -10.57 0.22
CA SER A 128 5.31 -10.54 1.54
C SER A 128 5.75 -11.76 2.33
N SER A 129 6.08 -11.60 3.61
CA SER A 129 6.51 -12.69 4.46
C SER A 129 5.69 -12.74 5.74
N GLN A 130 5.33 -13.95 6.18
CA GLN A 130 4.59 -14.18 7.42
C GLN A 130 5.16 -15.42 8.14
N PRO A 131 5.32 -15.35 9.47
CA PRO A 131 5.74 -16.53 10.25
C PRO A 131 4.56 -17.50 10.42
N ILE A 132 4.84 -18.79 10.31
CA ILE A 132 3.93 -19.89 10.66
C ILE A 132 4.52 -20.71 11.79
N THR A 133 3.72 -21.00 12.80
CA THR A 133 4.13 -21.83 13.94
C THR A 133 3.55 -23.22 13.78
N VAL A 134 4.43 -24.21 13.58
CA VAL A 134 4.08 -25.64 13.44
C VAL A 134 4.26 -26.32 14.79
N ARG A 135 3.19 -26.90 15.30
CA ARG A 135 3.17 -27.58 16.61
C ARG A 135 3.55 -29.04 16.49
N PRO A 136 4.17 -29.63 17.53
CA PRO A 136 4.34 -31.07 17.57
C PRO A 136 2.98 -31.77 17.59
N VAL A 137 2.93 -33.00 17.11
CA VAL A 137 1.76 -33.87 17.30
C VAL A 137 1.67 -34.20 18.79
N ALA A 138 0.49 -34.03 19.39
CA ALA A 138 0.29 -34.44 20.78
C ALA A 138 0.42 -35.97 20.90
N PRO A 139 1.02 -36.49 22.02
CA PRO A 139 1.17 -37.90 22.25
C PRO A 139 -0.17 -38.60 22.45
#